data_995c1285925bb25891160d237cf6611d
#
_entry.id   995c1285925bb25891160d237cf6611d
#
_cell.length_a   1.000
_cell.length_b   1.000
_cell.length_c   1.000
_cell.angle_alpha   90.00
_cell.angle_beta   90.00
_cell.angle_gamma   90.00
#
_symmetry.space_group_name_H-M   'P 1'
#
loop_
_entity.id
_entity.type
_entity.pdbx_description
1 polymer ?
#
loop_
_entity_poly.entity_id
_entity_poly.type
_entity_poly.pdbx_seq_one_letter_code
_entity_poly.pdbx_strand_id
1 'polypeptide(L)'
;MVQKIGILGAMREEITPILELFGVDFEEIPLGGNVFHKGVYHDKEIIVAYSKIGKVHSTLTTTSMILAFGVQKVLFSGVAGSLVKDLKINDLLVAIQLVQHDVDLSAFNHPLGFIPESAIFIETSESLNALAKKVANEQHIALKEGVIASGDQFVHSKERKEFLVSEFKASAVEMEGASVAFVCQKFGVPCCVLRSISDNADEKANMSFDAFLEKSAQTSAKFLKSMVDKL
;
A
#
# COMPACT_ATOMS: atom_id res chain seq x y z
N MET A 1 11.72 -20.22 -14.57
CA MET A 1 11.49 -20.11 -13.11
C MET A 1 10.09 -19.55 -12.91
N VAL A 2 9.32 -20.10 -11.98
CA VAL A 2 7.99 -19.61 -11.63
C VAL A 2 8.14 -18.21 -11.01
N GLN A 3 7.37 -17.24 -11.49
CA GLN A 3 7.36 -15.89 -10.93
C GLN A 3 6.70 -15.91 -9.56
N LYS A 4 7.32 -15.26 -8.57
CA LYS A 4 6.81 -15.16 -7.21
C LYS A 4 6.36 -13.73 -6.90
N ILE A 5 5.09 -13.57 -6.58
CA ILE A 5 4.45 -12.27 -6.32
C ILE A 5 3.98 -12.21 -4.87
N GLY A 6 4.47 -11.22 -4.14
CA GLY A 6 3.95 -10.88 -2.81
C GLY A 6 2.79 -9.92 -2.91
N ILE A 7 1.72 -10.23 -2.19
CA ILE A 7 0.53 -9.38 -2.10
C ILE A 7 0.29 -9.07 -0.62
N LEU A 8 0.24 -7.78 -0.30
CA LEU A 8 0.05 -7.29 1.06
C LEU A 8 -1.23 -6.48 1.18
N GLY A 9 -1.88 -6.59 2.33
CA GLY A 9 -2.82 -5.64 2.91
C GLY A 9 -2.43 -5.38 4.36
N ALA A 10 -2.91 -4.33 4.98
CA ALA A 10 -2.66 -4.05 6.40
C ALA A 10 -3.67 -4.73 7.33
N MET A 11 -4.85 -5.04 6.84
CA MET A 11 -5.98 -5.57 7.61
C MET A 11 -6.56 -6.82 6.96
N ARG A 12 -7.34 -7.57 7.74
CA ARG A 12 -8.06 -8.76 7.22
C ARG A 12 -9.05 -8.38 6.14
N GLU A 13 -9.76 -7.29 6.33
CA GLU A 13 -10.75 -6.73 5.41
C GLU A 13 -10.15 -6.42 4.03
N GLU A 14 -8.85 -6.13 3.98
CA GLU A 14 -8.13 -5.86 2.73
C GLU A 14 -7.67 -7.13 2.02
N ILE A 15 -7.28 -8.18 2.77
CA ILE A 15 -6.77 -9.40 2.14
C ILE A 15 -7.84 -10.47 1.90
N THR A 16 -8.92 -10.50 2.68
CA THR A 16 -10.01 -11.48 2.49
C THR A 16 -10.56 -11.43 1.05
N PRO A 17 -10.91 -10.26 0.49
CA PRO A 17 -11.36 -10.19 -0.90
C PRO A 17 -10.29 -10.65 -1.90
N ILE A 18 -9.00 -10.44 -1.59
CA ILE A 18 -7.90 -10.89 -2.45
C ILE A 18 -7.86 -12.42 -2.50
N LEU A 19 -7.88 -13.09 -1.33
CA LEU A 19 -7.88 -14.56 -1.26
C LEU A 19 -9.07 -15.17 -2.00
N GLU A 20 -10.27 -14.60 -1.80
CA GLU A 20 -11.49 -15.03 -2.47
C GLU A 20 -11.42 -14.86 -4.00
N LEU A 21 -10.91 -13.73 -4.48
CA LEU A 21 -10.84 -13.40 -5.90
C LEU A 21 -9.86 -14.29 -6.68
N PHE A 22 -8.78 -14.74 -6.06
CA PHE A 22 -7.85 -15.67 -6.69
C PHE A 22 -8.44 -17.09 -6.81
N GLY A 23 -9.29 -17.51 -5.87
CA GLY A 23 -10.02 -18.77 -5.94
C GLY A 23 -9.12 -20.01 -6.04
N VAL A 24 -7.93 -19.95 -5.43
CA VAL A 24 -6.98 -21.07 -5.36
C VAL A 24 -6.89 -21.61 -3.94
N ASP A 25 -6.44 -22.86 -3.81
CA ASP A 25 -6.14 -23.43 -2.50
C ASP A 25 -4.86 -22.79 -1.96
N PHE A 26 -4.98 -22.11 -0.82
CA PHE A 26 -3.87 -21.48 -0.13
C PHE A 26 -3.37 -22.36 1.03
N GLU A 27 -2.07 -22.64 1.03
CA GLU A 27 -1.38 -23.17 2.19
C GLU A 27 -1.11 -22.04 3.18
N GLU A 28 -1.53 -22.21 4.44
CA GLU A 28 -1.24 -21.28 5.52
C GLU A 28 0.11 -21.58 6.17
N ILE A 29 1.01 -20.61 6.15
CA ILE A 29 2.37 -20.76 6.68
C ILE A 29 2.57 -19.72 7.79
N PRO A 30 2.56 -20.12 9.07
CA PRO A 30 2.85 -19.21 10.18
C PRO A 30 4.34 -18.86 10.20
N LEU A 31 4.65 -17.56 10.25
CA LEU A 31 6.01 -17.05 10.32
C LEU A 31 6.05 -15.64 10.95
N GLY A 32 6.95 -15.42 11.91
CA GLY A 32 7.18 -14.10 12.49
C GLY A 32 5.96 -13.49 13.19
N GLY A 33 5.08 -14.33 13.77
CA GLY A 33 3.82 -13.89 14.39
C GLY A 33 2.73 -13.47 13.40
N ASN A 34 2.91 -13.82 12.13
CA ASN A 34 1.96 -13.61 11.04
C ASN A 34 1.60 -14.92 10.34
N VAL A 35 0.59 -14.89 9.46
CA VAL A 35 0.22 -16.02 8.59
C VAL A 35 0.37 -15.57 7.15
N PHE A 36 1.10 -16.35 6.38
CA PHE A 36 1.28 -16.18 4.94
C PHE A 36 0.45 -17.23 4.20
N HIS A 37 -0.34 -16.80 3.24
CA HIS A 37 -1.16 -17.67 2.39
C HIS A 37 -0.42 -17.85 1.07
N LYS A 38 0.11 -19.04 0.84
CA LYS A 38 0.87 -19.40 -0.36
C LYS A 38 -0.01 -20.21 -1.30
N GLY A 39 -0.11 -19.78 -2.55
CA GLY A 39 -0.90 -20.47 -3.56
C GLY A 39 -0.28 -20.36 -4.95
N VAL A 40 -0.79 -21.16 -5.89
CA VAL A 40 -0.39 -21.11 -7.31
C VAL A 40 -1.59 -20.58 -8.11
N TYR A 41 -1.38 -19.49 -8.82
CA TYR A 41 -2.36 -18.87 -9.68
C TYR A 41 -1.81 -18.79 -11.11
N HIS A 42 -2.39 -19.58 -12.03
CA HIS A 42 -1.85 -19.84 -13.35
C HIS A 42 -0.40 -20.35 -13.28
N ASP A 43 0.54 -19.60 -13.83
CA ASP A 43 1.97 -19.89 -13.86
C ASP A 43 2.78 -19.15 -12.78
N LYS A 44 2.09 -18.52 -11.81
CA LYS A 44 2.67 -17.68 -10.75
C LYS A 44 2.46 -18.28 -9.37
N GLU A 45 3.48 -18.19 -8.52
CA GLU A 45 3.34 -18.43 -7.09
C GLU A 45 2.98 -17.10 -6.42
N ILE A 46 1.85 -17.06 -5.73
CA ILE A 46 1.39 -15.88 -5.00
C ILE A 46 1.48 -16.11 -3.50
N ILE A 47 2.03 -15.14 -2.80
CA ILE A 47 2.13 -15.12 -1.34
C ILE A 47 1.33 -13.93 -0.84
N VAL A 48 0.21 -14.20 -0.15
CA VAL A 48 -0.68 -13.18 0.39
C VAL A 48 -0.53 -13.11 1.90
N ALA A 49 -0.43 -11.92 2.46
CA ALA A 49 -0.44 -11.71 3.91
C ALA A 49 -1.07 -10.36 4.28
N TYR A 50 -1.73 -10.29 5.44
CA TYR A 50 -1.99 -8.99 6.06
C TYR A 50 -0.87 -8.67 7.05
N SER A 51 -0.35 -7.44 6.95
CA SER A 51 0.80 -7.06 7.76
C SER A 51 0.45 -6.77 9.22
N LYS A 52 -0.80 -6.45 9.52
CA LYS A 52 -1.27 -5.67 10.66
C LYS A 52 -0.91 -4.19 10.48
N ILE A 53 -1.56 -3.33 11.26
CA ILE A 53 -1.44 -1.88 11.13
C ILE A 53 -0.07 -1.38 11.60
N GLY A 54 0.47 -0.42 10.87
CA GLY A 54 1.64 0.36 11.26
C GLY A 54 2.95 -0.09 10.63
N LYS A 55 3.93 0.81 10.69
CA LYS A 55 5.22 0.70 9.99
C LYS A 55 6.06 -0.50 10.45
N VAL A 56 6.07 -0.81 11.74
CA VAL A 56 6.85 -1.94 12.28
C VAL A 56 6.32 -3.27 11.77
N HIS A 57 4.99 -3.47 11.82
CA HIS A 57 4.36 -4.69 11.35
C HIS A 57 4.52 -4.90 9.85
N SER A 58 4.31 -3.86 9.07
CA SER A 58 4.46 -3.95 7.61
C SER A 58 5.91 -4.18 7.19
N THR A 59 6.89 -3.57 7.88
CA THR A 59 8.32 -3.86 7.68
C THR A 59 8.63 -5.33 7.94
N LEU A 60 8.22 -5.87 9.10
CA LEU A 60 8.46 -7.27 9.46
C LEU A 60 7.87 -8.23 8.42
N THR A 61 6.61 -7.99 8.03
CA THR A 61 5.90 -8.86 7.08
C THR A 61 6.54 -8.81 5.70
N THR A 62 6.86 -7.62 5.18
CA THR A 62 7.49 -7.47 3.87
C THR A 62 8.88 -8.10 3.83
N THR A 63 9.68 -7.90 4.88
CA THR A 63 11.01 -8.53 5.00
C THR A 63 10.90 -10.05 5.02
N SER A 64 9.98 -10.60 5.82
CA SER A 64 9.73 -12.04 5.86
C SER A 64 9.28 -12.60 4.52
N MET A 65 8.40 -11.87 3.82
CA MET A 65 7.91 -12.24 2.48
C MET A 65 9.05 -12.32 1.46
N ILE A 66 9.96 -11.37 1.47
CA ILE A 66 11.12 -11.36 0.56
C ILE A 66 12.12 -12.46 0.92
N LEU A 67 12.52 -12.56 2.18
CA LEU A 67 13.59 -13.46 2.60
C LEU A 67 13.18 -14.93 2.67
N ALA A 68 11.99 -15.22 3.21
CA ALA A 68 11.55 -16.60 3.40
C ALA A 68 10.92 -17.21 2.15
N PHE A 69 10.18 -16.41 1.36
CA PHE A 69 9.47 -16.92 0.19
C PHE A 69 10.15 -16.56 -1.15
N GLY A 70 11.09 -15.61 -1.13
CA GLY A 70 11.82 -15.20 -2.33
C GLY A 70 10.93 -14.47 -3.34
N VAL A 71 9.99 -13.64 -2.87
CA VAL A 71 9.12 -12.85 -3.76
C VAL A 71 9.96 -11.88 -4.59
N GLN A 72 9.58 -11.73 -5.85
CA GLN A 72 10.29 -10.95 -6.86
C GLN A 72 9.60 -9.62 -7.18
N LYS A 73 8.36 -9.46 -6.76
CA LYS A 73 7.56 -8.24 -6.85
C LYS A 73 6.62 -8.16 -5.66
N VAL A 74 6.37 -6.95 -5.15
CA VAL A 74 5.40 -6.72 -4.08
C VAL A 74 4.31 -5.78 -4.59
N LEU A 75 3.06 -6.21 -4.43
CA LEU A 75 1.87 -5.40 -4.65
C LEU A 75 1.20 -5.17 -3.28
N PHE A 76 1.12 -3.92 -2.86
CA PHE A 76 0.49 -3.56 -1.61
C PHE A 76 -0.85 -2.87 -1.88
N SER A 77 -1.93 -3.57 -1.56
CA SER A 77 -3.32 -3.12 -1.76
C SER A 77 -3.94 -2.75 -0.42
N GLY A 78 -4.72 -1.69 -0.39
CA GLY A 78 -5.41 -1.28 0.82
C GLY A 78 -6.21 0.01 0.66
N VAL A 79 -6.56 0.60 1.79
CA VAL A 79 -7.32 1.85 1.85
C VAL A 79 -6.47 3.02 2.33
N ALA A 80 -6.93 4.25 2.09
CA ALA A 80 -6.28 5.48 2.55
C ALA A 80 -7.28 6.63 2.70
N GLY A 81 -6.94 7.58 3.57
CA GLY A 81 -7.65 8.85 3.68
C GLY A 81 -7.21 9.85 2.61
N SER A 82 -8.17 10.52 1.98
CA SER A 82 -7.90 11.56 0.99
C SER A 82 -7.44 12.86 1.64
N LEU A 83 -6.36 13.43 1.13
CA LEU A 83 -5.86 14.74 1.53
C LEU A 83 -6.28 15.87 0.57
N VAL A 84 -6.72 15.54 -0.63
CA VAL A 84 -7.02 16.50 -1.69
C VAL A 84 -8.48 16.39 -2.18
N LYS A 85 -9.05 17.49 -2.66
CA LYS A 85 -10.48 17.57 -3.02
C LYS A 85 -10.89 16.75 -4.24
N ASP A 86 -9.95 16.45 -5.11
CA ASP A 86 -10.17 15.72 -6.36
C ASP A 86 -10.03 14.19 -6.21
N LEU A 87 -9.68 13.71 -5.02
CA LEU A 87 -9.74 12.30 -4.62
C LEU A 87 -10.97 12.06 -3.74
N LYS A 88 -11.90 11.25 -4.23
CA LYS A 88 -13.16 10.93 -3.55
C LYS A 88 -13.17 9.51 -3.03
N ILE A 89 -14.06 9.21 -2.10
CA ILE A 89 -14.28 7.84 -1.59
C ILE A 89 -14.52 6.87 -2.75
N ASN A 90 -13.85 5.74 -2.72
CA ASN A 90 -13.71 4.69 -3.74
C ASN A 90 -12.87 5.05 -4.97
N ASP A 91 -12.30 6.26 -5.09
CA ASP A 91 -11.29 6.51 -6.12
C ASP A 91 -10.05 5.65 -5.87
N LEU A 92 -9.38 5.26 -6.96
CA LEU A 92 -8.12 4.53 -6.90
C LEU A 92 -6.93 5.49 -7.08
N LEU A 93 -5.92 5.28 -6.24
CA LEU A 93 -4.65 5.99 -6.26
C LEU A 93 -3.49 5.00 -6.28
N VAL A 94 -2.56 5.17 -7.22
CA VAL A 94 -1.26 4.51 -7.20
C VAL A 94 -0.20 5.50 -6.71
N ALA A 95 0.61 5.06 -5.74
CA ALA A 95 1.70 5.88 -5.24
C ALA A 95 2.83 5.93 -6.28
N ILE A 96 3.28 7.12 -6.64
CA ILE A 96 4.55 7.32 -7.36
C ILE A 96 5.71 7.47 -6.39
N GLN A 97 5.45 8.07 -5.24
CA GLN A 97 6.38 8.26 -4.12
C GLN A 97 5.64 8.10 -2.79
N LEU A 98 6.38 7.71 -1.77
CA LEU A 98 5.87 7.67 -0.39
C LEU A 98 6.82 8.42 0.55
N VAL A 99 6.28 8.93 1.67
CA VAL A 99 7.05 9.64 2.69
C VAL A 99 6.63 9.21 4.08
N GLN A 100 7.56 9.04 5.01
CA GLN A 100 7.25 8.82 6.42
C GLN A 100 7.01 10.18 7.10
N HIS A 101 5.75 10.60 7.18
CA HIS A 101 5.36 11.94 7.62
C HIS A 101 5.52 12.22 9.11
N ASP A 102 5.73 11.19 9.90
CA ASP A 102 5.90 11.24 11.36
C ASP A 102 7.37 11.20 11.81
N VAL A 103 8.31 11.18 10.85
CA VAL A 103 9.74 11.30 11.13
C VAL A 103 10.11 12.76 11.28
N ASP A 104 10.65 13.12 12.44
CA ASP A 104 11.11 14.47 12.75
C ASP A 104 12.49 14.44 13.39
N LEU A 105 13.47 14.91 12.62
CA LEU A 105 14.85 15.14 13.06
C LEU A 105 15.23 16.64 12.94
N SER A 106 14.23 17.53 13.00
CA SER A 106 14.43 18.98 12.88
C SER A 106 15.32 19.55 13.98
N ALA A 107 15.37 18.92 15.15
CA ALA A 107 16.34 19.27 16.22
C ALA A 107 17.79 19.17 15.77
N PHE A 108 18.08 18.41 14.70
CA PHE A 108 19.40 18.28 14.09
C PHE A 108 19.49 19.04 12.76
N ASN A 109 18.58 19.96 12.49
CA ASN A 109 18.46 20.74 11.24
C ASN A 109 18.20 19.87 9.99
N HIS A 110 17.62 18.70 10.13
CA HIS A 110 17.14 17.91 9.01
C HIS A 110 15.72 18.31 8.63
N PRO A 111 15.36 18.22 7.33
CA PRO A 111 13.98 18.43 6.91
C PRO A 111 13.07 17.33 7.46
N LEU A 112 11.77 17.62 7.60
CA LEU A 112 10.76 16.64 8.03
C LEU A 112 10.72 15.46 7.05
N GLY A 113 10.46 14.26 7.56
CA GLY A 113 10.44 13.04 6.75
C GLY A 113 11.82 12.47 6.39
N PHE A 114 12.91 13.19 6.68
CA PHE A 114 14.27 12.74 6.37
C PHE A 114 14.79 11.78 7.44
N ILE A 115 15.34 10.65 6.98
CA ILE A 115 16.10 9.71 7.80
C ILE A 115 17.53 9.66 7.25
N PRO A 116 18.59 9.77 8.08
CA PRO A 116 19.96 9.61 7.63
C PRO A 116 20.16 8.32 6.81
N GLU A 117 20.99 8.38 5.79
CA GLU A 117 21.24 7.28 4.84
C GLU A 117 20.01 6.84 4.02
N SER A 118 18.98 7.69 3.99
CA SER A 118 17.77 7.49 3.22
C SER A 118 17.34 8.79 2.52
N ALA A 119 16.34 8.70 1.65
CA ALA A 119 15.70 9.87 1.06
C ALA A 119 14.42 10.24 1.83
N ILE A 120 13.94 11.47 1.68
CA ILE A 120 12.63 11.89 2.20
C ILE A 120 11.53 11.11 1.49
N PHE A 121 11.60 11.04 0.16
CA PHE A 121 10.65 10.33 -0.67
C PHE A 121 11.22 8.99 -1.13
N ILE A 122 10.40 7.96 -1.03
CA ILE A 122 10.70 6.58 -1.45
C ILE A 122 9.94 6.33 -2.74
N GLU A 123 10.67 6.06 -3.82
CA GLU A 123 10.10 5.78 -5.13
C GLU A 123 9.47 4.39 -5.17
N THR A 124 8.38 4.25 -5.90
CA THR A 124 7.79 2.96 -6.26
C THR A 124 8.28 2.50 -7.64
N SER A 125 7.91 1.29 -8.06
CA SER A 125 8.34 0.74 -9.34
C SER A 125 7.61 1.41 -10.51
N GLU A 126 8.36 2.13 -11.36
CA GLU A 126 7.82 2.75 -12.57
C GLU A 126 7.13 1.71 -13.50
N SER A 127 7.72 0.52 -13.66
CA SER A 127 7.17 -0.53 -14.50
C SER A 127 5.84 -1.08 -13.97
N LEU A 128 5.70 -1.25 -12.64
CA LEU A 128 4.46 -1.69 -12.04
C LEU A 128 3.39 -0.58 -12.06
N ASN A 129 3.78 0.67 -11.91
CA ASN A 129 2.87 1.81 -12.04
C ASN A 129 2.39 1.97 -13.49
N ALA A 130 3.26 1.76 -14.48
CA ALA A 130 2.88 1.73 -15.88
C ALA A 130 1.89 0.60 -16.18
N LEU A 131 2.09 -0.58 -15.57
CA LEU A 131 1.14 -1.69 -15.67
C LEU A 131 -0.21 -1.31 -15.04
N ALA A 132 -0.23 -0.69 -13.87
CA ALA A 132 -1.46 -0.21 -13.23
C ALA A 132 -2.21 0.76 -14.15
N LYS A 133 -1.54 1.73 -14.74
CA LYS A 133 -2.13 2.67 -15.71
C LYS A 133 -2.70 1.96 -16.94
N LYS A 134 -1.98 0.98 -17.48
CA LYS A 134 -2.46 0.17 -18.60
C LYS A 134 -3.75 -0.57 -18.26
N VAL A 135 -3.79 -1.25 -17.10
CA VAL A 135 -4.98 -1.96 -16.59
C VAL A 135 -6.15 -0.99 -16.41
N ALA A 136 -5.90 0.17 -15.80
CA ALA A 136 -6.92 1.19 -15.59
C ALA A 136 -7.54 1.67 -16.92
N ASN A 137 -6.70 1.94 -17.92
CA ASN A 137 -7.16 2.36 -19.24
C ASN A 137 -8.00 1.27 -19.94
N GLU A 138 -7.55 0.01 -19.89
CA GLU A 138 -8.27 -1.12 -20.49
C GLU A 138 -9.65 -1.36 -19.84
N GLN A 139 -9.75 -1.09 -18.54
CA GLN A 139 -11.00 -1.27 -17.77
C GLN A 139 -11.85 0.01 -17.67
N HIS A 140 -11.41 1.11 -18.25
CA HIS A 140 -12.05 2.43 -18.15
C HIS A 140 -12.22 2.90 -16.69
N ILE A 141 -11.24 2.57 -15.83
CA ILE A 141 -11.20 2.97 -14.44
C ILE A 141 -10.34 4.22 -14.31
N ALA A 142 -10.84 5.22 -13.58
CA ALA A 142 -10.05 6.39 -13.24
C ALA A 142 -9.01 6.00 -12.17
N LEU A 143 -7.73 5.98 -12.55
CA LEU A 143 -6.59 5.77 -11.65
C LEU A 143 -5.82 7.08 -11.53
N LYS A 144 -5.66 7.57 -10.31
CA LYS A 144 -4.85 8.75 -10.03
C LYS A 144 -3.45 8.35 -9.58
N GLU A 145 -2.50 9.25 -9.75
CA GLU A 145 -1.12 9.11 -9.28
C GLU A 145 -0.83 10.20 -8.25
N GLY A 146 -0.05 9.89 -7.24
CA GLY A 146 0.32 10.90 -6.25
C GLY A 146 1.31 10.43 -5.19
N VAL A 147 1.66 11.35 -4.31
CA VAL A 147 2.45 11.06 -3.11
C VAL A 147 1.52 10.55 -2.03
N ILE A 148 1.93 9.46 -1.36
CA ILE A 148 1.22 8.94 -0.17
C ILE A 148 2.09 9.19 1.06
N ALA A 149 1.49 9.79 2.10
CA ALA A 149 2.12 10.00 3.39
C ALA A 149 1.80 8.82 4.31
N SER A 150 2.82 8.16 4.85
CA SER A 150 2.67 7.04 5.80
C SER A 150 3.16 7.45 7.19
N GLY A 151 2.46 7.01 8.24
CA GLY A 151 2.89 7.22 9.62
C GLY A 151 2.06 6.41 10.61
N ASP A 152 2.58 6.17 11.81
CA ASP A 152 1.86 5.44 12.86
C ASP A 152 0.78 6.31 13.54
N GLN A 153 -0.03 6.98 12.71
CA GLN A 153 -1.08 7.91 13.12
C GLN A 153 -2.29 7.80 12.21
N PHE A 154 -3.48 7.62 12.78
CA PHE A 154 -4.73 7.80 12.05
C PHE A 154 -5.03 9.30 11.96
N VAL A 155 -4.89 9.87 10.77
CA VAL A 155 -5.08 11.31 10.53
C VAL A 155 -6.56 11.63 10.41
N HIS A 156 -7.06 12.47 11.33
CA HIS A 156 -8.49 12.83 11.44
C HIS A 156 -8.72 14.32 11.73
N SER A 157 -7.74 15.17 11.50
CA SER A 157 -7.88 16.62 11.72
C SER A 157 -7.52 17.41 10.48
N LYS A 158 -8.24 18.51 10.28
CA LYS A 158 -8.03 19.44 9.18
C LYS A 158 -6.61 20.02 9.20
N GLU A 159 -6.12 20.38 10.38
CA GLU A 159 -4.78 20.96 10.56
C GLU A 159 -3.70 19.99 10.09
N ARG A 160 -3.76 18.70 10.53
CA ARG A 160 -2.78 17.69 10.10
C ARG A 160 -2.87 17.42 8.61
N LYS A 161 -4.08 17.36 8.07
CA LYS A 161 -4.31 17.23 6.63
C LYS A 161 -3.66 18.35 5.82
N GLU A 162 -3.91 19.63 6.19
CA GLU A 162 -3.32 20.77 5.53
C GLU A 162 -1.79 20.79 5.63
N PHE A 163 -1.26 20.40 6.78
CA PHE A 163 0.19 20.23 6.97
C PHE A 163 0.77 19.21 6.00
N LEU A 164 0.19 18.01 5.88
CA LEU A 164 0.69 16.95 4.99
C LEU A 164 0.66 17.37 3.51
N VAL A 165 -0.36 18.12 3.11
CA VAL A 165 -0.45 18.67 1.75
C VAL A 165 0.61 19.75 1.51
N SER A 166 0.79 20.68 2.46
CA SER A 166 1.73 21.79 2.29
C SER A 166 3.18 21.32 2.29
N GLU A 167 3.54 20.44 3.24
CA GLU A 167 4.90 19.98 3.46
C GLU A 167 5.33 18.94 2.41
N PHE A 168 4.53 17.89 2.22
CA PHE A 168 4.92 16.74 1.41
C PHE A 168 4.22 16.67 0.05
N LYS A 169 3.32 17.59 -0.28
CA LYS A 169 2.46 17.51 -1.47
C LYS A 169 1.67 16.18 -1.54
N ALA A 170 1.37 15.62 -0.38
CA ALA A 170 0.70 14.32 -0.29
C ALA A 170 -0.74 14.41 -0.77
N SER A 171 -1.16 13.40 -1.54
CA SER A 171 -2.52 13.24 -2.07
C SER A 171 -3.39 12.39 -1.15
N ALA A 172 -2.77 11.44 -0.43
CA ALA A 172 -3.45 10.56 0.52
C ALA A 172 -2.54 10.23 1.71
N VAL A 173 -3.14 9.70 2.77
CA VAL A 173 -2.46 9.30 4.01
C VAL A 173 -2.91 7.91 4.45
N GLU A 174 -1.97 7.11 4.91
CA GLU A 174 -2.17 5.77 5.47
C GLU A 174 -1.04 5.43 6.46
N MET A 175 -0.86 4.17 6.86
CA MET A 175 0.02 3.87 7.99
C MET A 175 1.17 2.90 7.66
N GLU A 176 1.36 2.42 6.41
CA GLU A 176 2.31 1.33 6.11
C GLU A 176 3.14 1.51 4.82
N GLY A 177 2.59 2.13 3.80
CA GLY A 177 3.11 2.10 2.43
C GLY A 177 4.57 2.50 2.31
N ALA A 178 5.00 3.56 3.01
CA ALA A 178 6.38 4.00 2.97
C ALA A 178 7.36 2.96 3.54
N SER A 179 6.98 2.22 4.59
CA SER A 179 7.83 1.18 5.15
C SER A 179 7.90 -0.06 4.25
N VAL A 180 6.80 -0.44 3.61
CA VAL A 180 6.79 -1.51 2.59
C VAL A 180 7.69 -1.15 1.41
N ALA A 181 7.52 0.05 0.85
CA ALA A 181 8.33 0.52 -0.27
C ALA A 181 9.81 0.65 0.10
N PHE A 182 10.13 1.12 1.31
CA PHE A 182 11.49 1.20 1.82
C PHE A 182 12.17 -0.18 1.87
N VAL A 183 11.50 -1.19 2.44
CA VAL A 183 12.02 -2.55 2.48
C VAL A 183 12.26 -3.06 1.05
N CYS A 184 11.27 -2.92 0.17
CA CYS A 184 11.38 -3.36 -1.22
C CYS A 184 12.57 -2.69 -1.93
N GLN A 185 12.76 -1.38 -1.75
CA GLN A 185 13.87 -0.63 -2.31
C GLN A 185 15.22 -1.17 -1.81
N LYS A 186 15.36 -1.45 -0.50
CA LYS A 186 16.61 -1.96 0.09
C LYS A 186 16.96 -3.37 -0.40
N PHE A 187 15.96 -4.19 -0.73
CA PHE A 187 16.15 -5.53 -1.29
C PHE A 187 16.16 -5.57 -2.84
N GLY A 188 15.99 -4.43 -3.51
CA GLY A 188 15.91 -4.39 -4.98
C GLY A 188 14.68 -5.09 -5.56
N VAL A 189 13.60 -5.20 -4.79
CA VAL A 189 12.33 -5.82 -5.20
C VAL A 189 11.36 -4.74 -5.69
N PRO A 190 10.88 -4.79 -6.95
CA PRO A 190 9.88 -3.86 -7.44
C PRO A 190 8.62 -3.85 -6.58
N CYS A 191 8.14 -2.65 -6.23
CA CYS A 191 6.97 -2.46 -5.38
C CYS A 191 5.97 -1.51 -6.03
N CYS A 192 4.68 -1.85 -5.94
CA CYS A 192 3.56 -0.98 -6.26
C CYS A 192 2.65 -0.85 -5.04
N VAL A 193 2.30 0.37 -4.68
CA VAL A 193 1.35 0.67 -3.59
C VAL A 193 0.09 1.25 -4.19
N LEU A 194 -1.00 0.52 -4.05
CA LEU A 194 -2.33 0.87 -4.53
C LEU A 194 -3.25 1.14 -3.35
N ARG A 195 -4.04 2.21 -3.43
CA ARG A 195 -5.03 2.56 -2.40
C ARG A 195 -6.38 2.88 -3.02
N SER A 196 -7.45 2.45 -2.35
CA SER A 196 -8.79 2.99 -2.58
C SER A 196 -9.14 3.93 -1.43
N ILE A 197 -9.74 5.07 -1.76
CA ILE A 197 -10.06 6.07 -0.74
C ILE A 197 -11.23 5.61 0.12
N SER A 198 -11.03 5.55 1.45
CA SER A 198 -12.04 5.17 2.44
C SER A 198 -12.67 6.37 3.16
N ASP A 199 -11.92 7.46 3.28
CA ASP A 199 -12.31 8.63 4.07
C ASP A 199 -11.61 9.90 3.56
N ASN A 200 -11.91 11.03 4.20
CA ASN A 200 -11.36 12.34 3.81
C ASN A 200 -10.26 12.85 4.75
N ALA A 201 -9.75 12.04 5.67
CA ALA A 201 -8.76 12.43 6.68
C ALA A 201 -9.17 13.71 7.44
N ASP A 202 -10.45 13.86 7.78
CA ASP A 202 -11.04 14.98 8.51
C ASP A 202 -11.73 14.52 9.81
N GLU A 203 -12.45 15.41 10.49
CA GLU A 203 -13.10 15.10 11.77
C GLU A 203 -14.17 14.00 11.70
N LYS A 204 -14.57 13.60 10.49
CA LYS A 204 -15.51 12.50 10.23
C LYS A 204 -14.81 11.25 9.67
N ALA A 205 -13.48 11.25 9.61
CA ALA A 205 -12.70 10.18 8.97
C ALA A 205 -13.02 8.80 9.55
N ASN A 206 -13.14 8.66 10.87
CA ASN A 206 -13.47 7.38 11.51
C ASN A 206 -14.84 6.84 11.08
N MET A 207 -15.87 7.68 11.01
CA MET A 207 -17.22 7.27 10.57
C MET A 207 -17.22 6.87 9.09
N SER A 208 -16.50 7.61 8.26
CA SER A 208 -16.36 7.30 6.83
C SER A 208 -15.57 6.03 6.62
N PHE A 209 -14.47 5.85 7.35
CA PHE A 209 -13.66 4.64 7.32
C PHE A 209 -14.50 3.40 7.62
N ASP A 210 -15.20 3.37 8.75
CA ASP A 210 -16.05 2.23 9.15
C ASP A 210 -17.14 1.93 8.10
N ALA A 211 -17.72 2.98 7.49
CA ALA A 211 -18.80 2.83 6.51
C ALA A 211 -18.31 2.35 5.13
N PHE A 212 -17.08 2.68 4.73
CA PHE A 212 -16.59 2.44 3.37
C PHE A 212 -15.43 1.45 3.27
N LEU A 213 -14.86 0.98 4.40
CA LEU A 213 -13.71 0.08 4.44
C LEU A 213 -13.89 -1.14 3.51
N GLU A 214 -14.93 -1.91 3.70
CA GLU A 214 -15.15 -3.15 2.93
C GLU A 214 -15.27 -2.87 1.42
N LYS A 215 -16.02 -1.84 1.05
CA LYS A 215 -16.22 -1.50 -0.36
C LYS A 215 -14.92 -1.01 -1.01
N SER A 216 -14.16 -0.17 -0.30
CA SER A 216 -12.87 0.34 -0.78
C SER A 216 -11.83 -0.77 -0.88
N ALA A 217 -11.79 -1.70 0.10
CA ALA A 217 -10.93 -2.86 0.07
C ALA A 217 -11.26 -3.80 -1.11
N GLN A 218 -12.54 -4.06 -1.37
CA GLN A 218 -12.97 -4.85 -2.55
C GLN A 218 -12.58 -4.17 -3.87
N THR A 219 -12.71 -2.84 -3.96
CA THR A 219 -12.31 -2.08 -5.15
C THR A 219 -10.82 -2.22 -5.41
N SER A 220 -10.00 -2.03 -4.39
CA SER A 220 -8.54 -2.19 -4.47
C SER A 220 -8.14 -3.62 -4.83
N ALA A 221 -8.76 -4.64 -4.20
CA ALA A 221 -8.48 -6.04 -4.45
C ALA A 221 -8.81 -6.48 -5.89
N LYS A 222 -9.95 -6.07 -6.43
CA LYS A 222 -10.33 -6.35 -7.83
C LYS A 222 -9.33 -5.76 -8.82
N PHE A 223 -8.91 -4.54 -8.59
CA PHE A 223 -7.94 -3.87 -9.45
C PHE A 223 -6.56 -4.55 -9.35
N LEU A 224 -6.10 -4.89 -8.14
CA LEU A 224 -4.86 -5.61 -7.93
C LEU A 224 -4.86 -6.96 -8.64
N LYS A 225 -5.95 -7.73 -8.54
CA LYS A 225 -6.07 -9.00 -9.27
C LYS A 225 -5.90 -8.81 -10.77
N SER A 226 -6.53 -7.78 -11.33
CA SER A 226 -6.37 -7.46 -12.77
C SER A 226 -4.94 -7.10 -13.14
N MET A 227 -4.16 -6.52 -12.23
CA MET A 227 -2.72 -6.33 -12.43
C MET A 227 -1.96 -7.66 -12.43
N VAL A 228 -2.27 -8.58 -11.51
CA VAL A 228 -1.64 -9.91 -11.44
C VAL A 228 -1.94 -10.74 -12.69
N ASP A 229 -3.13 -10.63 -13.26
CA ASP A 229 -3.53 -11.29 -14.50
C ASP A 229 -2.65 -10.86 -15.70
N LYS A 230 -2.01 -9.69 -15.63
CA LYS A 230 -1.18 -9.09 -16.68
C LYS A 230 0.33 -9.18 -16.43
N LEU A 231 0.75 -9.63 -15.25
CA LEU A 231 2.14 -9.88 -14.91
C LEU A 231 2.61 -11.22 -15.47
#